data_f0df962fac5591a426e14a215f0360cd
#
_entry.id   f0df962fac5591a426e14a215f0360cd
#
_cell.length_a   1.000
_cell.length_b   1.000
_cell.length_c   1.000
_cell.angle_alpha   90.00
_cell.angle_beta   90.00
_cell.angle_gamma   90.00
#
_symmetry.space_group_name_H-M   'P 1'
#
loop_
_entity.id
_entity.type
_entity.pdbx_description
1 polymer ?
#
loop_
_entity_poly.entity_id
_entity_poly.type
_entity_poly.pdbx_seq_one_letter_code
_entity_poly.pdbx_strand_id
1 'polypeptide(L)'
;MIPIYNQYAKNKSGYLHKDFQLFHLKDKKQQEFEFHYHDFKKIIIFLSGKVTYIIEGKAYLLKPGDILLVDNHDIHKPLIDPSETYERIIIWVNTSLIEAYRSNDCDISLCFQLIKEKKSNLIRLETNSKDKLKSILTELETIMTTDAFGSTLLSKALFIQFMIYLNRIQLTKQPHNMDGAIT
;
A
#
# COMPACT_ATOMS: atom_id res chain seq x y z
N MET A 1 -13.91 -4.31 32.60
CA MET A 1 -13.92 -3.86 31.19
C MET A 1 -12.57 -4.20 30.60
N ILE A 2 -12.48 -5.29 29.84
CA ILE A 2 -11.22 -5.71 29.19
C ILE A 2 -10.96 -4.72 28.05
N PRO A 3 -9.78 -4.10 27.93
CA PRO A 3 -9.52 -3.17 26.85
C PRO A 3 -9.72 -3.87 25.50
N ILE A 4 -10.42 -3.23 24.59
CA ILE A 4 -10.71 -3.69 23.21
C ILE A 4 -9.44 -4.14 22.47
N TYR A 5 -8.29 -3.61 22.84
CA TYR A 5 -6.97 -3.98 22.32
C TYR A 5 -6.60 -5.47 22.48
N ASN A 6 -7.11 -6.13 23.50
CA ASN A 6 -6.72 -7.53 23.78
C ASN A 6 -7.52 -8.56 22.97
N GLN A 7 -8.62 -8.15 22.34
CA GLN A 7 -9.45 -9.04 21.54
C GLN A 7 -8.87 -9.24 20.12
N TYR A 8 -8.09 -8.28 19.63
CA TYR A 8 -7.46 -8.30 18.29
C TYR A 8 -6.05 -8.88 18.28
N ALA A 9 -5.40 -9.04 19.43
CA ALA A 9 -4.06 -9.62 19.55
C ALA A 9 -3.95 -11.07 19.03
N LYS A 10 -5.07 -11.76 18.82
CA LYS A 10 -5.12 -13.13 18.29
C LYS A 10 -5.19 -13.22 16.77
N ASN A 11 -5.38 -12.11 16.05
CA ASN A 11 -5.69 -12.10 14.61
C ASN A 11 -4.52 -11.62 13.74
N LYS A 12 -3.28 -11.95 14.14
CA LYS A 12 -2.13 -11.74 13.27
C LYS A 12 -2.23 -12.68 12.07
N SER A 13 -2.13 -12.14 10.86
CA SER A 13 -2.23 -12.89 9.61
C SER A 13 -1.02 -12.66 8.73
N GLY A 14 -0.45 -13.76 8.22
CA GLY A 14 0.66 -13.74 7.26
C GLY A 14 2.03 -13.47 7.89
N TYR A 15 3.06 -13.95 7.20
CA TYR A 15 4.47 -13.76 7.56
C TYR A 15 5.25 -13.36 6.31
N LEU A 16 6.15 -12.38 6.44
CA LEU A 16 7.01 -11.93 5.36
C LEU A 16 8.47 -12.23 5.71
N HIS A 17 9.08 -13.15 4.98
CA HIS A 17 10.49 -13.55 5.14
C HIS A 17 11.43 -12.92 4.09
N LYS A 18 10.87 -12.13 3.18
CA LYS A 18 11.58 -11.42 2.11
C LYS A 18 11.56 -9.91 2.37
N ASP A 19 12.37 -9.17 1.65
CA ASP A 19 12.37 -7.71 1.68
C ASP A 19 11.00 -7.14 1.28
N PHE A 20 10.40 -7.70 0.23
CA PHE A 20 9.01 -7.44 -0.17
C PHE A 20 8.47 -8.62 -0.98
N GLN A 21 7.16 -8.68 -1.14
CA GLN A 21 6.47 -9.67 -1.95
C GLN A 21 5.28 -9.03 -2.66
N LEU A 22 5.11 -9.32 -3.94
CA LEU A 22 4.03 -8.83 -4.77
C LEU A 22 3.09 -9.97 -5.14
N PHE A 23 1.80 -9.72 -5.06
CA PHE A 23 0.72 -10.61 -5.48
C PHE A 23 -0.21 -9.87 -6.42
N HIS A 24 -0.45 -10.40 -7.61
CA HIS A 24 -1.55 -9.97 -8.47
C HIS A 24 -2.66 -10.99 -8.35
N LEU A 25 -3.78 -10.60 -7.79
CA LEU A 25 -4.90 -11.48 -7.47
C LEU A 25 -6.14 -11.04 -8.22
N LYS A 26 -6.79 -12.01 -8.84
CA LYS A 26 -8.06 -11.83 -9.55
C LYS A 26 -8.97 -13.00 -9.23
N ASP A 27 -10.00 -12.75 -8.48
CA ASP A 27 -10.94 -13.80 -8.07
C ASP A 27 -12.36 -13.27 -7.90
N LYS A 28 -13.33 -14.18 -7.86
CA LYS A 28 -14.75 -13.91 -7.65
C LYS A 28 -15.28 -14.74 -6.47
N LYS A 29 -14.46 -14.93 -5.46
CA LYS A 29 -14.82 -15.74 -4.30
C LYS A 29 -15.55 -14.88 -3.28
N GLN A 30 -16.66 -15.41 -2.76
CA GLN A 30 -17.23 -14.92 -1.53
C GLN A 30 -16.32 -15.39 -0.39
N GLN A 31 -15.49 -14.48 0.10
CA GLN A 31 -14.62 -14.75 1.24
C GLN A 31 -14.89 -13.68 2.30
N GLU A 32 -15.29 -14.14 3.46
CA GLU A 32 -15.37 -13.29 4.64
C GLU A 32 -13.98 -13.20 5.28
N PHE A 33 -13.55 -11.98 5.52
CA PHE A 33 -12.30 -11.73 6.21
C PHE A 33 -12.60 -11.21 7.61
N GLU A 34 -11.96 -11.82 8.59
CA GLU A 34 -11.92 -11.28 9.94
C GLU A 34 -11.00 -10.08 10.03
N PHE A 35 -11.21 -9.21 11.01
CA PHE A 35 -10.27 -8.16 11.33
C PHE A 35 -8.93 -8.76 11.73
N HIS A 36 -7.86 -8.30 11.10
CA HIS A 36 -6.50 -8.79 11.33
C HIS A 36 -5.46 -7.68 11.15
N TYR A 37 -4.23 -7.98 11.54
CA TYR A 37 -3.08 -7.10 11.36
C TYR A 37 -1.85 -7.91 10.89
N HIS A 38 -0.82 -7.20 10.46
CA HIS A 38 0.47 -7.76 10.03
C HIS A 38 1.63 -7.03 10.72
N ASP A 39 2.81 -7.66 10.77
CA ASP A 39 4.05 -7.03 11.23
C ASP A 39 4.80 -6.31 10.11
N PHE A 40 4.27 -6.32 8.92
CA PHE A 40 4.81 -5.69 7.72
C PHE A 40 3.83 -4.64 7.19
N LYS A 41 4.36 -3.74 6.35
CA LYS A 41 3.54 -2.75 5.66
C LYS A 41 2.89 -3.37 4.43
N LYS A 42 1.71 -2.87 4.06
CA LYS A 42 0.94 -3.40 2.93
C LYS A 42 0.49 -2.25 2.03
N ILE A 43 0.72 -2.41 0.74
CA ILE A 43 0.24 -1.51 -0.29
C ILE A 43 -0.76 -2.29 -1.14
N ILE A 44 -1.96 -1.76 -1.32
CA ILE A 44 -3.01 -2.38 -2.11
C ILE A 44 -3.35 -1.45 -3.25
N ILE A 45 -3.18 -1.92 -4.47
CA ILE A 45 -3.59 -1.23 -5.70
C ILE A 45 -4.88 -1.90 -6.18
N PHE A 46 -5.98 -1.18 -6.12
CA PHE A 46 -7.28 -1.67 -6.53
C PHE A 46 -7.47 -1.50 -8.04
N LEU A 47 -7.76 -2.58 -8.75
CA LEU A 47 -7.90 -2.59 -10.20
C LEU A 47 -9.35 -2.69 -10.64
N SER A 48 -10.14 -3.62 -10.07
CA SER A 48 -11.55 -3.78 -10.38
C SER A 48 -12.32 -4.50 -9.27
N GLY A 49 -13.65 -4.41 -9.32
CA GLY A 49 -14.57 -5.03 -8.38
C GLY A 49 -15.34 -4.01 -7.57
N LYS A 50 -16.08 -4.49 -6.58
CA LYS A 50 -16.85 -3.69 -5.64
C LYS A 50 -16.44 -4.02 -4.22
N VAL A 51 -15.60 -3.18 -3.65
CA VAL A 51 -14.94 -3.43 -2.35
C VAL A 51 -14.96 -2.19 -1.49
N THR A 52 -15.33 -2.38 -0.22
CA THR A 52 -15.10 -1.40 0.85
C THR A 52 -14.02 -1.94 1.77
N TYR A 53 -12.96 -1.19 1.96
CA TYR A 53 -11.89 -1.55 2.87
C TYR A 53 -12.06 -0.83 4.20
N ILE A 54 -11.98 -1.55 5.31
CA ILE A 54 -12.02 -0.96 6.66
C ILE A 54 -10.60 -1.02 7.22
N ILE A 55 -10.06 0.13 7.62
CA ILE A 55 -8.74 0.27 8.24
C ILE A 55 -8.89 1.17 9.46
N GLU A 56 -8.49 0.69 10.63
CA GLU A 56 -8.57 1.42 11.91
C GLU A 56 -9.95 2.07 12.11
N GLY A 57 -11.02 1.32 11.81
CA GLY A 57 -12.41 1.75 11.95
C GLY A 57 -12.93 2.69 10.86
N LYS A 58 -12.12 3.08 9.87
CA LYS A 58 -12.54 3.90 8.74
C LYS A 58 -12.85 3.05 7.53
N ALA A 59 -13.97 3.33 6.86
CA ALA A 59 -14.40 2.66 5.65
C ALA A 59 -14.01 3.45 4.40
N TYR A 60 -13.41 2.77 3.43
CA TYR A 60 -12.98 3.31 2.15
C TYR A 60 -13.66 2.55 1.01
N LEU A 61 -14.60 3.20 0.31
CA LEU A 61 -15.17 2.65 -0.92
C LEU A 61 -14.17 2.86 -2.07
N LEU A 62 -13.66 1.76 -2.62
CA LEU A 62 -12.58 1.79 -3.60
C LEU A 62 -13.09 2.04 -5.01
N LYS A 63 -12.26 2.74 -5.78
CA LYS A 63 -12.45 2.97 -7.24
C LYS A 63 -11.19 2.49 -7.98
N PRO A 64 -11.33 2.00 -9.24
CA PRO A 64 -10.19 1.54 -10.03
C PRO A 64 -9.03 2.55 -10.06
N GLY A 65 -7.84 2.08 -9.70
CA GLY A 65 -6.64 2.89 -9.57
C GLY A 65 -6.43 3.53 -8.20
N ASP A 66 -7.31 3.32 -7.23
CA ASP A 66 -7.07 3.70 -5.84
C ASP A 66 -5.93 2.87 -5.24
N ILE A 67 -5.12 3.52 -4.41
CA ILE A 67 -4.07 2.86 -3.62
C ILE A 67 -4.41 3.01 -2.14
N LEU A 68 -4.38 1.90 -1.40
CA LEU A 68 -4.47 1.88 0.04
C LEU A 68 -3.11 1.56 0.65
N LEU A 69 -2.73 2.30 1.67
CA LEU A 69 -1.57 2.01 2.51
C LEU A 69 -2.07 1.52 3.87
N VAL A 70 -1.59 0.34 4.26
CA VAL A 70 -1.85 -0.26 5.58
C VAL A 70 -0.51 -0.35 6.29
N ASP A 71 -0.38 0.34 7.40
CA ASP A 71 0.86 0.30 8.17
C ASP A 71 0.95 -1.00 8.99
N ASN A 72 2.15 -1.36 9.44
CA ASN A 72 2.30 -2.49 10.35
C ASN A 72 1.44 -2.26 11.61
N HIS A 73 0.77 -3.31 12.04
CA HIS A 73 -0.20 -3.35 13.16
C HIS A 73 -1.54 -2.63 12.94
N ASP A 74 -1.76 -1.94 11.81
CA ASP A 74 -3.08 -1.40 11.49
C ASP A 74 -4.11 -2.54 11.34
N ILE A 75 -5.20 -2.45 12.10
CA ILE A 75 -6.29 -3.44 12.05
C ILE A 75 -7.16 -3.15 10.83
N HIS A 76 -7.35 -4.16 9.99
CA HIS A 76 -8.07 -3.96 8.73
C HIS A 76 -8.80 -5.22 8.24
N LYS A 77 -9.77 -5.00 7.36
CA LYS A 77 -10.41 -6.05 6.55
C LYS A 77 -11.05 -5.49 5.28
N PRO A 78 -11.12 -6.24 4.18
CA PRO A 78 -11.98 -5.93 3.04
C PRO A 78 -13.40 -6.44 3.28
N LEU A 79 -14.40 -5.68 2.80
CA LEU A 79 -15.76 -6.12 2.56
C LEU A 79 -15.94 -6.24 1.05
N ILE A 80 -16.05 -7.46 0.55
CA ILE A 80 -16.06 -7.75 -0.89
C ILE A 80 -17.49 -8.10 -1.32
N ASP A 81 -18.01 -7.39 -2.33
CA ASP A 81 -19.24 -7.77 -3.00
C ASP A 81 -18.91 -8.86 -4.05
N PRO A 82 -19.40 -10.10 -3.88
CA PRO A 82 -19.04 -11.21 -4.78
C PRO A 82 -19.73 -11.12 -6.15
N SER A 83 -20.57 -10.12 -6.39
CA SER A 83 -21.22 -9.91 -7.70
C SER A 83 -20.23 -9.54 -8.81
N GLU A 84 -19.10 -8.91 -8.43
CA GLU A 84 -18.05 -8.48 -9.34
C GLU A 84 -16.73 -9.19 -9.09
N THR A 85 -15.92 -9.34 -10.15
CA THR A 85 -14.57 -9.88 -10.02
C THR A 85 -13.66 -8.86 -9.33
N TYR A 86 -13.07 -9.24 -8.22
CA TYR A 86 -12.13 -8.43 -7.46
C TYR A 86 -10.71 -8.65 -7.97
N GLU A 87 -10.14 -7.62 -8.58
CA GLU A 87 -8.76 -7.62 -9.06
C GLU A 87 -7.94 -6.56 -8.34
N ARG A 88 -6.78 -6.98 -7.83
CA ARG A 88 -5.88 -6.13 -7.04
C ARG A 88 -4.43 -6.59 -7.15
N ILE A 89 -3.51 -5.63 -7.01
CA ILE A 89 -2.10 -5.91 -6.72
C ILE A 89 -1.87 -5.61 -5.24
N ILE A 90 -1.23 -6.52 -4.55
CA ILE A 90 -0.87 -6.37 -3.13
C ILE A 90 0.64 -6.49 -3.02
N ILE A 91 1.26 -5.50 -2.37
CA ILE A 91 2.69 -5.54 -2.06
C ILE A 91 2.84 -5.58 -0.54
N TRP A 92 3.45 -6.63 -0.03
CA TRP A 92 3.91 -6.71 1.35
C TRP A 92 5.34 -6.20 1.41
N VAL A 93 5.62 -5.33 2.37
CA VAL A 93 6.92 -4.66 2.48
C VAL A 93 7.46 -4.80 3.89
N ASN A 94 8.67 -5.36 4.00
CA ASN A 94 9.37 -5.43 5.27
C ASN A 94 9.84 -4.03 5.68
N THR A 95 9.60 -3.65 6.93
CA THR A 95 10.01 -2.36 7.48
C THR A 95 11.52 -2.16 7.36
N SER A 96 12.32 -3.22 7.55
CA SER A 96 13.78 -3.15 7.41
C SER A 96 14.25 -2.75 6.01
N LEU A 97 13.55 -3.16 4.96
CA LEU A 97 13.87 -2.71 3.59
C LEU A 97 13.71 -1.20 3.46
N ILE A 98 12.60 -0.67 3.96
CA ILE A 98 12.31 0.77 3.87
C ILE A 98 13.33 1.58 4.69
N GLU A 99 13.68 1.11 5.87
CA GLU A 99 14.67 1.75 6.75
C GLU A 99 16.07 1.76 6.13
N ALA A 100 16.45 0.69 5.41
CA ALA A 100 17.74 0.60 4.73
C ALA A 100 17.96 1.66 3.63
N TYR A 101 16.88 2.19 3.06
CA TYR A 101 16.91 3.23 2.03
C TYR A 101 16.51 4.61 2.55
N ARG A 102 16.57 4.82 3.85
CA ARG A 102 16.35 6.12 4.46
C ARG A 102 17.65 6.91 4.47
N SER A 103 17.62 8.13 3.91
CA SER A 103 18.73 9.10 3.94
C SER A 103 18.21 10.47 4.39
N ASN A 104 19.13 11.44 4.56
CA ASN A 104 18.77 12.78 5.02
C ASN A 104 17.89 13.54 4.02
N ASP A 105 17.98 13.21 2.74
CA ASP A 105 17.27 13.86 1.63
C ASP A 105 16.14 13.01 1.05
N CYS A 106 16.03 11.74 1.46
CA CYS A 106 15.01 10.83 0.96
C CYS A 106 14.58 9.82 2.01
N ASP A 107 13.32 9.86 2.39
CA ASP A 107 12.66 8.82 3.21
C ASP A 107 11.53 8.18 2.39
N ILE A 108 11.78 6.98 1.88
CA ILE A 108 10.77 6.26 1.08
C ILE A 108 9.57 5.80 1.90
N SER A 109 9.62 5.87 3.24
CA SER A 109 8.50 5.57 4.13
C SER A 109 7.53 6.74 4.32
N LEU A 110 7.87 7.93 3.81
CA LEU A 110 7.13 9.17 4.07
C LEU A 110 5.63 9.03 3.76
N CYS A 111 5.26 8.29 2.72
CA CYS A 111 3.85 8.03 2.38
C CYS A 111 3.06 7.40 3.54
N PHE A 112 3.68 6.54 4.35
CA PHE A 112 3.05 5.96 5.54
C PHE A 112 2.92 6.94 6.70
N GLN A 113 3.81 7.92 6.81
CA GLN A 113 3.67 9.01 7.78
C GLN A 113 2.54 9.95 7.36
N LEU A 114 2.51 10.32 6.08
CA LEU A 114 1.51 11.23 5.52
C LEU A 114 0.08 10.71 5.65
N ILE A 115 -0.16 9.41 5.53
CA ILE A 115 -1.51 8.86 5.76
C ILE A 115 -1.95 9.02 7.21
N LYS A 116 -1.05 8.92 8.17
CA LYS A 116 -1.34 9.15 9.59
C LYS A 116 -1.66 10.63 9.86
N GLU A 117 -0.85 11.54 9.34
CA GLU A 117 -1.07 12.98 9.46
C GLU A 117 -2.39 13.42 8.82
N LYS A 118 -2.67 12.94 7.60
CA LYS A 118 -3.91 13.23 6.87
C LYS A 118 -5.11 12.43 7.39
N LYS A 119 -4.89 11.49 8.31
CA LYS A 119 -5.91 10.55 8.82
C LYS A 119 -6.67 9.85 7.69
N SER A 120 -5.98 9.48 6.60
CA SER A 120 -6.55 8.80 5.45
C SER A 120 -5.55 7.83 4.83
N ASN A 121 -5.90 6.55 4.81
CA ASN A 121 -5.10 5.49 4.19
C ASN A 121 -5.25 5.43 2.66
N LEU A 122 -6.16 6.22 2.09
CA LEU A 122 -6.52 6.19 0.68
C LEU A 122 -5.78 7.27 -0.11
N ILE A 123 -5.14 6.83 -1.21
CA ILE A 123 -4.51 7.71 -2.22
C ILE A 123 -5.27 7.53 -3.52
N ARG A 124 -5.94 8.58 -3.99
CA ARG A 124 -6.55 8.65 -5.32
C ARG A 124 -5.61 9.33 -6.29
N LEU A 125 -5.32 8.65 -7.39
CA LEU A 125 -4.38 9.12 -8.39
C LEU A 125 -5.08 9.87 -9.51
N GLU A 126 -4.41 10.88 -10.07
CA GLU A 126 -4.73 11.48 -11.35
C GLU A 126 -4.27 10.56 -12.49
N THR A 127 -4.85 10.73 -13.69
CA THR A 127 -4.61 9.84 -14.84
C THR A 127 -3.13 9.66 -15.16
N ASN A 128 -2.38 10.75 -15.30
CA ASN A 128 -0.95 10.68 -15.63
C ASN A 128 -0.13 9.92 -14.59
N SER A 129 -0.48 10.09 -13.31
CA SER A 129 0.17 9.39 -12.20
C SER A 129 -0.16 7.90 -12.19
N LYS A 130 -1.39 7.53 -12.59
CA LYS A 130 -1.81 6.13 -12.73
C LYS A 130 -0.99 5.40 -13.77
N ASP A 131 -0.82 6.00 -14.95
CA ASP A 131 -0.08 5.39 -16.06
C ASP A 131 1.39 5.15 -15.70
N LYS A 132 2.02 6.11 -15.03
CA LYS A 132 3.42 5.96 -14.59
C LYS A 132 3.58 4.84 -13.56
N LEU A 133 2.76 4.82 -12.53
CA LEU A 133 2.82 3.76 -11.51
C LEU A 133 2.44 2.39 -12.09
N LYS A 134 1.47 2.33 -12.98
CA LYS A 134 1.08 1.10 -13.68
C LYS A 134 2.24 0.53 -14.49
N SER A 135 2.97 1.38 -15.23
CA SER A 135 4.14 0.94 -16.01
C SER A 135 5.21 0.32 -15.11
N ILE A 136 5.54 0.95 -13.98
CA ILE A 136 6.52 0.43 -13.03
C ILE A 136 6.05 -0.92 -12.43
N LEU A 137 4.77 -1.02 -12.06
CA LEU A 137 4.21 -2.25 -11.50
C LEU A 137 4.24 -3.40 -12.51
N THR A 138 3.89 -3.15 -13.77
CA THR A 138 3.94 -4.16 -14.84
C THR A 138 5.36 -4.69 -15.06
N GLU A 139 6.35 -3.80 -15.06
CA GLU A 139 7.76 -4.19 -15.17
C GLU A 139 8.21 -4.98 -13.93
N LEU A 140 7.82 -4.54 -12.74
CA LEU A 140 8.12 -5.24 -11.48
C LEU A 140 7.54 -6.65 -11.46
N GLU A 141 6.28 -6.84 -11.87
CA GLU A 141 5.65 -8.16 -12.00
C GLU A 141 6.42 -9.06 -12.95
N THR A 142 6.80 -8.52 -14.12
CA THR A 142 7.56 -9.27 -15.13
C THR A 142 8.91 -9.73 -14.59
N ILE A 143 9.67 -8.85 -13.95
CA ILE A 143 11.00 -9.18 -13.42
C ILE A 143 10.92 -10.17 -12.26
N MET A 144 9.91 -10.10 -11.42
CA MET A 144 9.75 -11.02 -10.29
C MET A 144 9.43 -12.45 -10.71
N THR A 145 9.03 -12.69 -11.96
CA THR A 145 8.76 -14.02 -12.51
C THR A 145 9.93 -14.60 -13.31
N THR A 146 11.06 -13.91 -13.40
CA THR A 146 12.24 -14.31 -14.18
C THR A 146 13.43 -14.63 -13.29
N ASP A 147 14.25 -15.62 -13.71
CA ASP A 147 15.55 -15.94 -13.11
C ASP A 147 16.73 -15.33 -13.90
N ALA A 148 16.51 -14.25 -14.63
CA ALA A 148 17.55 -13.57 -15.39
C ALA A 148 18.61 -12.94 -14.46
N PHE A 149 19.80 -12.71 -15.02
CA PHE A 149 20.87 -12.04 -14.28
C PHE A 149 20.39 -10.71 -13.69
N GLY A 150 20.59 -10.56 -12.39
CA GLY A 150 20.26 -9.32 -11.67
C GLY A 150 18.77 -9.10 -11.36
N SER A 151 17.87 -10.07 -11.63
CA SER A 151 16.42 -9.92 -11.38
C SER A 151 16.09 -9.47 -9.96
N THR A 152 16.78 -10.04 -8.96
CA THR A 152 16.57 -9.67 -7.55
C THR A 152 16.93 -8.21 -7.28
N LEU A 153 18.04 -7.73 -7.83
CA LEU A 153 18.47 -6.33 -7.65
C LEU A 153 17.57 -5.39 -8.44
N LEU A 154 17.20 -5.75 -9.67
CA LEU A 154 16.32 -4.94 -10.52
C LEU A 154 14.92 -4.83 -9.92
N SER A 155 14.37 -5.92 -9.36
CA SER A 155 13.07 -5.85 -8.69
C SER A 155 13.08 -4.91 -7.47
N LYS A 156 14.16 -4.89 -6.69
CA LYS A 156 14.34 -3.91 -5.60
C LYS A 156 14.42 -2.48 -6.13
N ALA A 157 15.17 -2.24 -7.20
CA ALA A 157 15.29 -0.91 -7.81
C ALA A 157 13.94 -0.39 -8.32
N LEU A 158 13.15 -1.25 -8.97
CA LEU A 158 11.81 -0.92 -9.44
C LEU A 158 10.84 -0.65 -8.28
N PHE A 159 10.93 -1.43 -7.21
CA PHE A 159 10.14 -1.19 -5.99
C PHE A 159 10.49 0.16 -5.36
N ILE A 160 11.78 0.49 -5.24
CA ILE A 160 12.23 1.80 -4.71
C ILE A 160 11.74 2.92 -5.63
N GLN A 161 11.83 2.76 -6.95
CA GLN A 161 11.30 3.71 -7.91
C GLN A 161 9.79 3.93 -7.73
N PHE A 162 9.02 2.85 -7.56
CA PHE A 162 7.60 2.92 -7.26
C PHE A 162 7.33 3.74 -5.99
N MET A 163 8.04 3.47 -4.91
CA MET A 163 7.90 4.19 -3.64
C MET A 163 8.24 5.68 -3.77
N ILE A 164 9.29 6.03 -4.52
CA ILE A 164 9.67 7.44 -4.76
C ILE A 164 8.55 8.17 -5.51
N TYR A 165 7.99 7.57 -6.57
CA TYR A 165 6.89 8.19 -7.30
C TYR A 165 5.62 8.32 -6.46
N LEU A 166 5.30 7.31 -5.65
CA LEU A 166 4.16 7.36 -4.73
C LEU A 166 4.30 8.51 -3.72
N ASN A 167 5.49 8.68 -3.15
CA ASN A 167 5.78 9.79 -2.24
C ASN A 167 5.68 11.16 -2.94
N ARG A 168 6.23 11.31 -4.14
CA ARG A 168 6.13 12.55 -4.93
C ARG A 168 4.68 12.94 -5.19
N ILE A 169 3.81 11.98 -5.55
CA ILE A 169 2.38 12.21 -5.77
C ILE A 169 1.71 12.70 -4.47
N GLN A 170 2.07 12.15 -3.34
CA GLN A 170 1.49 12.58 -2.07
C GLN A 170 1.95 13.98 -1.64
N LEU A 171 3.20 14.32 -1.91
CA LEU A 171 3.77 15.63 -1.59
C LEU A 171 3.18 16.74 -2.46
N THR A 172 2.93 16.49 -3.75
CA THR A 172 2.30 17.49 -4.64
C THR A 172 0.86 17.80 -4.26
N LYS A 173 0.20 16.92 -3.52
CA LYS A 173 -1.18 17.12 -3.01
C LYS A 173 -1.24 17.84 -1.66
N GLN A 174 -0.13 18.22 -1.08
CA GLN A 174 -0.12 19.12 0.07
C GLN A 174 -0.40 20.54 -0.44
N PRO A 175 -1.36 21.29 0.15
CA PRO A 175 -1.46 22.72 -0.11
C PRO A 175 -0.11 23.33 0.29
N HIS A 176 0.53 24.04 -0.64
CA HIS A 176 1.66 24.90 -0.28
C HIS A 176 1.16 25.89 0.76
N ASN A 177 1.53 25.70 2.01
CA ASN A 177 1.52 26.78 2.99
C ASN A 177 2.59 27.78 2.53
N MET A 178 2.20 28.65 1.62
CA MET A 178 2.92 29.91 1.40
C MET A 178 2.58 30.86 2.56
N ASP A 179 3.09 30.59 3.74
CA ASP A 179 3.22 31.61 4.78
C ASP A 179 4.60 32.27 4.64
N GLY A 180 4.72 33.03 3.58
CA GLY A 180 5.67 34.13 3.51
C GLY A 180 5.07 35.33 4.24
N ALA A 181 5.07 35.32 5.56
CA ALA A 181 4.85 36.56 6.32
C ALA A 181 6.05 37.47 6.02
N ILE A 182 5.84 38.44 5.12
CA ILE A 182 6.68 39.66 5.03
C ILE A 182 6.04 40.66 5.95
N THR A 183 6.66 40.91 7.07
CA THR A 183 6.52 42.18 7.84
C THR A 183 7.57 43.14 7.40
#